data_32d84f08f29b5273202edd21852e38b1
#
_entry.id   32d84f08f29b5273202edd21852e38b1
#
_cell.length_a   1.000
_cell.length_b   1.000
_cell.length_c   1.000
_cell.angle_alpha   90.00
_cell.angle_beta   90.00
_cell.angle_gamma   90.00
#
_symmetry.space_group_name_H-M   'P 1'
#
loop_
_entity.id
_entity.type
_entity.pdbx_description
1 polymer ?
#
loop_
_entity_poly.entity_id
_entity_poly.type
_entity_poly.pdbx_seq_one_letter_code
_entity_poly.pdbx_strand_id
1 'polypeptide(L)'
;MQTFLNIFLGFFIFESVGSAPITDNIIFDSEFYDIPLGELPHLFVYDENEQSDQLKTETGIALPSRSQESFSSAPLSEEFEEEASTPKLIDSPSAQGSGVLGPQTQDGLPTCLLCTCLGTTVYCDDHELHAIPPLPKKTTYFYSRYNRIRKINRNDFANLNNLKRIDLTANFISEIHEDAFWRLPQLQELVLCDNRIRKLPELPSTLTFIDVSKNRLGHKGIRNEAFKDLHELQHLYITDNNLDHIPLPLPESLQALHLQNNNIQEMYEDTFCKMKDFTYVRRALEDIRLDGNPINLSRTPYAYMCLPRLPVGNLI
;
A
#
# COMPACT_ATOMS: atom_id res chain seq x y z
N MET A 1 -53.86 66.42 -14.68
CA MET A 1 -54.20 65.41 -15.66
C MET A 1 -53.50 64.14 -15.18
N GLN A 2 -54.10 63.36 -14.33
CA GLN A 2 -54.92 62.18 -14.55
C GLN A 2 -54.31 61.29 -15.56
N THR A 3 -53.95 60.03 -15.29
CA THR A 3 -54.62 58.86 -14.70
C THR A 3 -53.80 57.65 -15.08
N PHE A 4 -53.78 56.49 -14.63
CA PHE A 4 -54.57 55.57 -13.88
C PHE A 4 -53.68 54.44 -13.35
N LEU A 5 -53.88 54.14 -12.12
CA LEU A 5 -53.35 52.99 -11.37
C LEU A 5 -54.24 51.78 -11.70
N ASN A 6 -53.71 50.66 -12.03
CA ASN A 6 -54.39 49.36 -12.00
C ASN A 6 -53.62 48.38 -11.14
N ILE A 7 -54.17 48.13 -9.98
CA ILE A 7 -53.83 47.10 -9.02
C ILE A 7 -54.55 45.81 -9.43
N PHE A 8 -53.83 44.73 -9.66
CA PHE A 8 -54.43 43.43 -9.68
C PHE A 8 -54.04 42.68 -8.38
N LEU A 9 -55.02 42.58 -7.50
CA LEU A 9 -55.03 41.63 -6.39
C LEU A 9 -55.39 40.25 -6.93
N GLY A 10 -54.48 39.28 -6.84
CA GLY A 10 -54.75 37.87 -7.00
C GLY A 10 -54.80 37.20 -5.65
N PHE A 11 -55.98 36.80 -5.22
CA PHE A 11 -56.22 35.95 -4.06
C PHE A 11 -55.73 34.54 -4.36
N PHE A 12 -54.77 34.01 -3.57
CA PHE A 12 -54.53 32.59 -3.48
C PHE A 12 -55.17 32.04 -2.21
N ILE A 13 -56.12 31.16 -2.44
CA ILE A 13 -56.82 30.38 -1.43
C ILE A 13 -55.89 29.29 -0.94
N PHE A 14 -55.61 29.27 0.37
CA PHE A 14 -54.96 28.16 1.04
C PHE A 14 -56.00 27.05 1.29
N GLU A 15 -55.88 25.94 0.56
CA GLU A 15 -56.49 24.68 1.00
C GLU A 15 -55.45 23.89 1.82
N SER A 16 -55.77 23.68 3.08
CA SER A 16 -55.07 22.79 3.98
C SER A 16 -55.39 21.35 3.61
N VAL A 17 -54.40 20.60 3.12
CA VAL A 17 -54.49 19.13 3.00
C VAL A 17 -53.49 18.51 3.96
N GLY A 18 -54.03 17.58 4.74
CA GLY A 18 -53.43 17.00 5.93
C GLY A 18 -52.14 16.23 5.66
N SER A 19 -51.30 16.24 6.67
CA SER A 19 -50.08 15.48 6.80
C SER A 19 -50.31 13.97 6.87
N ALA A 20 -49.68 13.22 5.96
CA ALA A 20 -49.36 11.80 6.14
C ALA A 20 -47.85 11.63 6.13
N PRO A 21 -47.29 10.80 7.00
CA PRO A 21 -45.81 10.59 7.02
C PRO A 21 -45.42 9.70 5.87
N ILE A 22 -44.51 10.22 5.03
CA ILE A 22 -43.85 9.43 3.98
C ILE A 22 -42.69 8.72 4.66
N THR A 23 -42.79 7.40 4.82
CA THR A 23 -41.69 6.53 5.10
C THR A 23 -41.05 6.17 3.76
N ASP A 24 -40.01 6.89 3.36
CA ASP A 24 -39.17 6.50 2.22
C ASP A 24 -38.24 5.36 2.66
N ASN A 25 -38.74 4.14 2.39
CA ASN A 25 -37.86 2.98 2.32
C ASN A 25 -37.06 3.07 1.01
N ILE A 26 -35.83 3.51 1.10
CA ILE A 26 -34.85 3.34 0.02
C ILE A 26 -34.49 1.86 -0.02
N ILE A 27 -35.11 1.11 -0.91
CA ILE A 27 -34.73 -0.25 -1.26
C ILE A 27 -33.46 -0.11 -2.11
N PHE A 28 -32.32 -0.52 -1.55
CA PHE A 28 -31.15 -0.81 -2.36
C PHE A 28 -31.43 -2.08 -3.16
N ASP A 29 -31.68 -1.93 -4.44
CA ASP A 29 -31.63 -3.02 -5.40
C ASP A 29 -30.17 -3.49 -5.51
N SER A 30 -29.86 -4.56 -4.78
CA SER A 30 -28.69 -5.38 -5.04
C SER A 30 -29.06 -6.35 -6.14
N GLU A 31 -28.70 -6.07 -7.39
CA GLU A 31 -28.69 -7.08 -8.44
C GLU A 31 -27.65 -8.14 -8.08
N PHE A 32 -28.14 -9.18 -7.46
CA PHE A 32 -27.45 -10.46 -7.29
C PHE A 32 -27.43 -11.15 -8.66
N TYR A 33 -26.25 -11.22 -9.27
CA TYR A 33 -26.04 -12.17 -10.36
C TYR A 33 -26.02 -13.58 -9.77
N ASP A 34 -27.09 -14.34 -10.05
CA ASP A 34 -27.15 -15.78 -9.82
C ASP A 34 -26.08 -16.47 -10.67
N ILE A 35 -24.99 -16.90 -10.03
CA ILE A 35 -24.04 -17.85 -10.60
C ILE A 35 -24.55 -19.25 -10.27
N PRO A 36 -24.75 -20.16 -11.27
CA PRO A 36 -25.20 -21.52 -10.98
C PRO A 36 -24.15 -22.28 -10.19
N LEU A 37 -24.58 -22.91 -9.10
CA LEU A 37 -23.83 -23.86 -8.30
C LEU A 37 -23.47 -25.10 -9.15
N GLY A 38 -22.22 -25.14 -9.60
CA GLY A 38 -21.58 -26.30 -10.18
C GLY A 38 -20.24 -26.52 -9.51
N GLU A 39 -20.18 -27.55 -8.69
CA GLU A 39 -19.02 -28.29 -8.20
C GLU A 39 -17.86 -27.49 -7.57
N LEU A 40 -17.91 -27.39 -6.25
CA LEU A 40 -16.77 -27.03 -5.39
C LEU A 40 -15.89 -28.27 -5.14
N PRO A 41 -14.58 -28.24 -5.40
CA PRO A 41 -13.66 -29.23 -4.85
C PRO A 41 -13.28 -28.83 -3.40
N HIS A 42 -13.52 -29.76 -2.51
CA HIS A 42 -12.98 -29.97 -1.16
C HIS A 42 -12.34 -28.81 -0.40
N LEU A 43 -13.12 -28.30 0.55
CA LEU A 43 -12.67 -27.55 1.72
C LEU A 43 -11.80 -28.46 2.61
N PHE A 44 -10.55 -28.09 2.85
CA PHE A 44 -9.75 -28.67 3.92
C PHE A 44 -10.21 -28.07 5.25
N VAL A 45 -10.89 -28.91 6.04
CA VAL A 45 -11.19 -28.67 7.45
C VAL A 45 -9.88 -28.84 8.22
N TYR A 46 -9.39 -27.79 8.88
CA TYR A 46 -8.37 -27.92 9.91
C TYR A 46 -9.04 -28.34 11.20
N ASP A 47 -8.72 -29.57 11.64
CA ASP A 47 -9.10 -30.13 12.92
C ASP A 47 -8.20 -29.51 14.01
N GLU A 48 -8.79 -28.77 14.94
CA GLU A 48 -8.16 -28.37 16.19
C GLU A 48 -8.33 -29.51 17.18
N ASN A 49 -7.30 -30.32 17.37
CA ASN A 49 -7.07 -31.06 18.63
C ASN A 49 -5.79 -31.91 18.51
N GLU A 50 -4.72 -31.47 19.12
CA GLU A 50 -3.82 -32.38 19.82
C GLU A 50 -3.21 -31.70 21.04
N GLN A 51 -3.64 -32.20 22.15
CA GLN A 51 -3.22 -31.94 23.52
C GLN A 51 -1.87 -32.63 23.81
N SER A 52 -1.04 -31.84 24.50
CA SER A 52 0.00 -32.25 25.42
C SER A 52 0.24 -33.76 25.68
N ASP A 53 1.51 -34.16 25.57
CA ASP A 53 2.09 -35.07 26.58
C ASP A 53 3.58 -34.80 26.81
N GLN A 54 3.87 -34.55 28.07
CA GLN A 54 5.19 -34.52 28.69
C GLN A 54 5.70 -35.96 28.88
N LEU A 55 6.99 -36.20 28.72
CA LEU A 55 7.80 -37.01 29.64
C LEU A 55 9.30 -36.92 29.27
N LYS A 56 10.04 -36.33 30.11
CA LYS A 56 11.07 -36.72 31.08
C LYS A 56 12.17 -37.68 30.62
N THR A 57 13.39 -37.17 30.89
CA THR A 57 14.59 -37.84 31.46
C THR A 57 15.42 -38.68 30.48
N GLU A 58 16.73 -38.70 30.49
CA GLU A 58 17.83 -38.37 31.41
C GLU A 58 19.14 -38.67 30.68
N THR A 59 20.21 -38.01 31.12
CA THR A 59 21.63 -38.47 31.17
C THR A 59 22.32 -38.80 29.87
N GLY A 60 23.46 -38.25 29.49
CA GLY A 60 24.64 -37.85 30.21
C GLY A 60 25.85 -38.36 29.48
N ILE A 61 27.04 -37.74 29.67
CA ILE A 61 28.39 -38.20 29.34
C ILE A 61 28.99 -37.55 28.06
N ALA A 62 29.67 -36.43 28.24
CA ALA A 62 31.12 -36.23 28.37
C ALA A 62 31.98 -36.37 27.09
N LEU A 63 32.64 -35.23 26.82
CA LEU A 63 33.78 -34.96 25.95
C LEU A 63 34.95 -35.94 26.15
N PRO A 64 35.89 -36.05 25.20
CA PRO A 64 37.06 -35.23 25.39
C PRO A 64 37.63 -34.54 24.13
N SER A 65 38.29 -33.46 24.44
CA SER A 65 39.19 -32.63 23.65
C SER A 65 40.50 -33.28 23.29
N ARG A 66 41.14 -32.79 22.25
CA ARG A 66 42.61 -32.61 22.05
C ARG A 66 42.95 -32.87 20.58
N SER A 67 43.89 -32.24 19.90
CA SER A 67 44.85 -31.19 20.17
C SER A 67 45.45 -30.74 18.84
N GLN A 68 45.94 -29.54 18.84
CA GLN A 68 46.84 -28.90 17.88
C GLN A 68 47.87 -29.78 17.23
N GLU A 69 48.19 -29.49 15.95
CA GLU A 69 49.60 -29.27 15.58
C GLU A 69 49.73 -28.48 14.28
N SER A 70 50.49 -27.44 14.38
CA SER A 70 51.06 -26.56 13.37
C SER A 70 52.22 -27.29 12.65
N PHE A 71 52.43 -27.01 11.35
CA PHE A 71 53.80 -26.79 10.85
C PHE A 71 53.81 -26.00 9.53
N SER A 72 54.67 -25.06 9.52
CA SER A 72 55.22 -24.13 8.58
C SER A 72 56.05 -24.78 7.47
N SER A 73 56.03 -24.21 6.27
CA SER A 73 57.20 -23.66 5.56
C SER A 73 57.08 -23.75 4.03
N ALA A 74 57.23 -22.60 3.39
CA ALA A 74 57.67 -22.47 1.99
C ALA A 74 59.21 -22.72 1.95
N PRO A 75 59.94 -22.75 0.80
CA PRO A 75 59.77 -21.96 -0.43
C PRO A 75 60.30 -22.60 -1.77
N LEU A 76 60.20 -21.79 -2.85
CA LEU A 76 61.09 -21.59 -4.03
C LEU A 76 60.91 -22.44 -5.30
N SER A 77 60.54 -21.70 -6.35
CA SER A 77 61.14 -21.50 -7.68
C SER A 77 61.08 -22.65 -8.70
N GLU A 78 60.56 -22.37 -9.87
CA GLU A 78 61.24 -21.96 -11.09
C GLU A 78 60.29 -21.85 -12.29
N GLU A 79 60.58 -20.87 -13.13
CA GLU A 79 59.98 -20.51 -14.39
C GLU A 79 60.00 -21.62 -15.43
N PHE A 80 58.91 -21.78 -16.20
CA PHE A 80 59.01 -22.12 -17.62
C PHE A 80 57.85 -21.43 -18.38
N GLU A 81 58.25 -20.53 -19.26
CA GLU A 81 57.41 -19.92 -20.28
C GLU A 81 57.01 -20.97 -21.32
N GLU A 82 55.72 -21.12 -21.62
CA GLU A 82 55.26 -21.66 -22.88
C GLU A 82 54.05 -20.84 -23.36
N GLU A 83 54.31 -20.04 -24.39
CA GLU A 83 53.31 -19.31 -25.14
C GLU A 83 52.32 -20.26 -25.82
N ALA A 84 51.08 -20.29 -25.34
CA ALA A 84 49.96 -20.83 -26.10
C ALA A 84 48.96 -19.74 -26.36
N SER A 85 48.96 -19.23 -27.57
CA SER A 85 48.00 -18.27 -28.12
C SER A 85 46.59 -18.81 -28.04
N THR A 86 45.81 -18.30 -27.09
CA THR A 86 44.35 -18.49 -27.06
C THR A 86 43.71 -17.47 -28.00
N PRO A 87 42.70 -17.88 -28.78
CA PRO A 87 41.95 -16.93 -29.61
C PRO A 87 41.20 -15.96 -28.74
N LYS A 88 41.38 -14.66 -28.97
CA LYS A 88 40.57 -13.61 -28.39
C LYS A 88 39.10 -13.85 -28.70
N LEU A 89 38.31 -14.23 -27.67
CA LEU A 89 36.86 -14.03 -27.74
C LEU A 89 36.62 -12.54 -27.91
N ILE A 90 36.01 -12.22 -29.03
CA ILE A 90 35.50 -10.88 -29.32
C ILE A 90 34.44 -10.62 -28.25
N ASP A 91 34.70 -9.63 -27.39
CA ASP A 91 33.71 -9.06 -26.52
C ASP A 91 32.53 -8.57 -27.37
N SER A 92 31.50 -9.38 -27.44
CA SER A 92 30.21 -8.95 -27.95
C SER A 92 29.69 -7.88 -27.00
N PRO A 93 29.38 -6.65 -27.50
CA PRO A 93 28.72 -5.67 -26.66
C PRO A 93 27.43 -6.33 -26.17
N SER A 94 27.21 -6.31 -24.87
CA SER A 94 25.97 -6.73 -24.23
C SER A 94 24.81 -6.00 -24.88
N ALA A 95 24.24 -6.58 -25.91
CA ALA A 95 22.98 -6.17 -26.48
C ALA A 95 21.93 -6.36 -25.37
N GLN A 96 21.64 -5.30 -24.64
CA GLN A 96 20.40 -5.18 -23.89
C GLN A 96 19.26 -5.17 -24.91
N GLY A 97 18.99 -6.35 -25.47
CA GLY A 97 17.87 -6.59 -26.35
C GLY A 97 16.58 -6.43 -25.58
N SER A 98 15.99 -5.26 -25.67
CA SER A 98 14.57 -5.03 -25.39
C SER A 98 13.77 -5.78 -26.46
N GLY A 99 13.83 -7.11 -26.42
CA GLY A 99 12.97 -7.96 -27.24
C GLY A 99 11.51 -7.74 -26.91
N VAL A 100 10.62 -8.15 -27.79
CA VAL A 100 9.16 -8.09 -27.61
C VAL A 100 8.72 -8.73 -26.28
N LEU A 101 9.51 -9.65 -25.72
CA LEU A 101 9.24 -10.43 -24.50
C LEU A 101 9.80 -9.78 -23.22
N GLY A 102 10.36 -8.58 -23.29
CA GLY A 102 10.89 -7.87 -22.13
C GLY A 102 12.27 -8.35 -21.67
N PRO A 103 12.78 -7.82 -20.55
CA PRO A 103 14.05 -8.19 -19.95
C PRO A 103 14.02 -9.62 -19.40
N GLN A 104 15.18 -10.23 -19.22
CA GLN A 104 15.31 -11.57 -18.65
C GLN A 104 15.34 -11.53 -17.11
N THR A 105 14.67 -12.49 -16.48
CA THR A 105 14.74 -12.75 -15.04
C THR A 105 16.09 -13.38 -14.68
N GLN A 106 16.35 -13.58 -13.39
CA GLN A 106 17.54 -14.27 -12.91
C GLN A 106 17.66 -15.70 -13.45
N ASP A 107 16.52 -16.34 -13.73
CA ASP A 107 16.45 -17.70 -14.31
C ASP A 107 16.56 -17.69 -15.84
N GLY A 108 16.86 -16.54 -16.45
CA GLY A 108 17.02 -16.39 -17.89
C GLY A 108 15.73 -16.35 -18.70
N LEU A 109 14.56 -16.37 -18.05
CA LEU A 109 13.26 -16.26 -18.71
C LEU A 109 12.90 -14.79 -18.94
N PRO A 110 12.43 -14.40 -20.13
CA PRO A 110 11.89 -13.07 -20.34
C PRO A 110 10.65 -12.81 -19.46
N THR A 111 10.55 -11.62 -18.88
CA THR A 111 9.44 -11.28 -17.98
C THR A 111 8.06 -11.47 -18.62
N CYS A 112 7.92 -11.16 -19.91
CA CYS A 112 6.63 -11.33 -20.61
C CYS A 112 6.35 -12.78 -21.06
N LEU A 113 7.22 -13.76 -20.72
CA LEU A 113 6.89 -15.18 -20.76
C LEU A 113 6.41 -15.67 -19.38
N LEU A 114 6.94 -15.06 -18.32
CA LEU A 114 6.54 -15.37 -16.95
C LEU A 114 5.22 -14.68 -16.57
N CYS A 115 5.05 -13.44 -16.97
CA CYS A 115 3.91 -12.58 -16.69
C CYS A 115 3.17 -12.22 -17.98
N THR A 116 1.91 -11.82 -17.88
CA THR A 116 1.14 -11.32 -19.03
C THR A 116 1.48 -9.83 -19.26
N CYS A 117 2.02 -9.51 -20.44
CA CYS A 117 2.28 -8.13 -20.86
C CYS A 117 1.27 -7.68 -21.90
N LEU A 118 0.50 -6.63 -21.59
CA LEU A 118 -0.48 -6.02 -22.49
C LEU A 118 -0.14 -4.54 -22.71
N GLY A 119 0.47 -4.23 -23.86
CA GLY A 119 0.96 -2.88 -24.12
C GLY A 119 2.03 -2.46 -23.12
N THR A 120 1.71 -1.49 -22.26
CA THR A 120 2.60 -1.00 -21.19
C THR A 120 2.22 -1.50 -19.80
N THR A 121 1.26 -2.41 -19.72
CA THR A 121 0.81 -3.02 -18.46
C THR A 121 1.40 -4.42 -18.31
N VAL A 122 1.93 -4.72 -17.13
CA VAL A 122 2.49 -6.03 -16.77
C VAL A 122 1.67 -6.62 -15.62
N TYR A 123 1.10 -7.79 -15.85
CA TYR A 123 0.33 -8.56 -14.88
C TYR A 123 1.10 -9.81 -14.47
N CYS A 124 1.49 -9.85 -13.21
CA CYS A 124 2.22 -10.96 -12.58
C CYS A 124 1.45 -11.51 -11.37
N ASP A 125 0.12 -11.45 -11.37
CA ASP A 125 -0.70 -11.89 -10.25
C ASP A 125 -0.66 -13.42 -10.11
N ASP A 126 -0.53 -13.92 -8.88
CA ASP A 126 -0.58 -15.35 -8.53
C ASP A 126 0.43 -16.23 -9.31
N HIS A 127 1.67 -15.74 -9.41
CA HIS A 127 2.78 -16.44 -10.10
C HIS A 127 3.82 -17.02 -9.15
N GLU A 128 3.52 -17.08 -7.85
CA GLU A 128 4.44 -17.53 -6.79
C GLU A 128 5.78 -16.78 -6.75
N LEU A 129 5.83 -15.55 -7.24
CA LEU A 129 7.06 -14.78 -7.31
C LEU A 129 7.62 -14.49 -5.92
N HIS A 130 8.91 -14.70 -5.76
CA HIS A 130 9.65 -14.40 -4.52
C HIS A 130 10.32 -13.02 -4.52
N ALA A 131 10.46 -12.43 -5.70
CA ALA A 131 11.05 -11.10 -5.93
C ALA A 131 10.33 -10.41 -7.10
N ILE A 132 10.49 -9.10 -7.20
CA ILE A 132 9.99 -8.31 -8.32
C ILE A 132 10.82 -8.69 -9.57
N PRO A 133 10.19 -9.14 -10.66
CA PRO A 133 10.91 -9.44 -11.90
C PRO A 133 11.38 -8.15 -12.57
N PRO A 134 12.46 -8.18 -13.36
CA PRO A 134 12.89 -7.00 -14.11
C PRO A 134 11.83 -6.60 -15.13
N LEU A 135 11.34 -5.36 -15.04
CA LEU A 135 10.22 -4.88 -15.85
C LEU A 135 10.68 -4.22 -17.16
N PRO A 136 9.87 -4.31 -18.25
CA PRO A 136 10.12 -3.56 -19.47
C PRO A 136 10.19 -2.05 -19.21
N LYS A 137 11.12 -1.33 -19.82
CA LYS A 137 11.35 0.12 -19.59
C LYS A 137 10.12 1.02 -19.86
N LYS A 138 9.18 0.54 -20.68
CA LYS A 138 7.94 1.27 -21.03
C LYS A 138 6.78 0.96 -20.10
N THR A 139 6.98 0.16 -19.03
CA THR A 139 5.92 -0.21 -18.09
C THR A 139 5.30 1.02 -17.46
N THR A 140 3.97 1.10 -17.55
CA THR A 140 3.14 2.16 -16.97
C THR A 140 2.36 1.66 -15.75
N TYR A 141 1.86 0.43 -15.83
CA TYR A 141 1.09 -0.21 -14.75
C TYR A 141 1.69 -1.57 -14.44
N PHE A 142 1.95 -1.82 -13.18
CA PHE A 142 2.50 -3.08 -12.69
C PHE A 142 1.62 -3.67 -11.61
N TYR A 143 1.12 -4.89 -11.85
CA TYR A 143 0.32 -5.68 -10.91
C TYR A 143 1.06 -6.98 -10.60
N SER A 144 1.32 -7.25 -9.32
CA SER A 144 1.94 -8.49 -8.85
C SER A 144 1.35 -8.90 -7.51
N ARG A 145 0.02 -9.04 -7.52
CA ARG A 145 -0.78 -9.41 -6.36
C ARG A 145 -0.70 -10.92 -6.11
N TYR A 146 -0.97 -11.32 -4.85
CA TYR A 146 -1.05 -12.73 -4.45
C TYR A 146 0.23 -13.52 -4.75
N ASN A 147 1.39 -12.92 -4.47
CA ASN A 147 2.69 -13.55 -4.65
C ASN A 147 3.41 -13.79 -3.31
N ARG A 148 4.68 -14.22 -3.36
CA ARG A 148 5.50 -14.51 -2.20
C ARG A 148 6.65 -13.51 -2.03
N ILE A 149 6.52 -12.30 -2.57
CA ILE A 149 7.53 -11.26 -2.52
C ILE A 149 7.72 -10.81 -1.08
N ARG A 150 8.98 -10.80 -0.61
CA ARG A 150 9.32 -10.47 0.78
C ARG A 150 10.04 -9.14 0.93
N LYS A 151 10.69 -8.68 -0.13
CA LYS A 151 11.53 -7.49 -0.12
C LYS A 151 11.40 -6.70 -1.43
N ILE A 152 11.43 -5.38 -1.30
CA ILE A 152 11.56 -4.45 -2.43
C ILE A 152 12.95 -3.81 -2.32
N ASN A 153 13.78 -4.03 -3.35
CA ASN A 153 15.13 -3.51 -3.40
C ASN A 153 15.16 -2.14 -4.10
N ARG A 154 16.28 -1.45 -3.91
CA ARG A 154 16.50 -0.10 -4.49
C ARG A 154 16.31 -0.04 -6.00
N ASN A 155 16.72 -1.10 -6.71
CA ASN A 155 16.79 -1.11 -8.17
C ASN A 155 15.62 -1.83 -8.84
N ASP A 156 14.67 -2.38 -8.08
CA ASP A 156 13.57 -3.15 -8.65
C ASP A 156 12.71 -2.32 -9.62
N PHE A 157 12.60 -1.02 -9.37
CA PHE A 157 11.87 -0.08 -10.23
C PHE A 157 12.78 0.97 -10.89
N ALA A 158 14.10 0.75 -10.89
CA ALA A 158 15.03 1.73 -11.45
C ALA A 158 14.78 1.96 -12.95
N ASN A 159 14.82 3.24 -13.36
CA ASN A 159 14.64 3.69 -14.75
C ASN A 159 13.24 3.43 -15.36
N LEU A 160 12.23 3.15 -14.55
CA LEU A 160 10.83 3.02 -14.98
C LEU A 160 10.13 4.39 -14.93
N ASN A 161 10.59 5.32 -15.75
CA ASN A 161 10.17 6.72 -15.71
C ASN A 161 8.69 6.94 -16.09
N ASN A 162 8.03 5.95 -16.69
CA ASN A 162 6.63 6.02 -17.07
C ASN A 162 5.69 5.28 -16.09
N LEU A 163 6.23 4.72 -15.01
CA LEU A 163 5.45 3.91 -14.08
C LEU A 163 4.51 4.80 -13.28
N LYS A 164 3.21 4.53 -13.39
CA LYS A 164 2.12 5.28 -12.76
C LYS A 164 1.45 4.54 -11.63
N ARG A 165 1.39 3.21 -11.71
CA ARG A 165 0.78 2.38 -10.67
C ARG A 165 1.64 1.17 -10.36
N ILE A 166 1.78 0.89 -9.07
CA ILE A 166 2.35 -0.34 -8.51
C ILE A 166 1.29 -0.94 -7.58
N ASP A 167 0.92 -2.19 -7.83
CA ASP A 167 0.01 -2.95 -6.98
C ASP A 167 0.66 -4.28 -6.57
N LEU A 168 1.00 -4.36 -5.29
CA LEU A 168 1.67 -5.51 -4.65
C LEU A 168 0.82 -6.08 -3.51
N THR A 169 -0.51 -5.99 -3.65
CA THR A 169 -1.47 -6.52 -2.67
C THR A 169 -1.23 -8.00 -2.38
N ALA A 170 -1.43 -8.40 -1.14
CA ALA A 170 -1.38 -9.78 -0.68
C ALA A 170 -0.05 -10.48 -1.02
N ASN A 171 1.03 -9.91 -0.51
CA ASN A 171 2.38 -10.46 -0.55
C ASN A 171 2.93 -10.65 0.89
N PHE A 172 4.22 -10.93 1.02
CA PHE A 172 4.88 -11.07 2.32
C PHE A 172 5.92 -9.98 2.55
N ILE A 173 5.74 -8.79 1.95
CA ILE A 173 6.71 -7.71 1.97
C ILE A 173 6.88 -7.20 3.39
N SER A 174 8.09 -7.34 3.93
CA SER A 174 8.47 -6.86 5.25
C SER A 174 9.56 -5.80 5.22
N GLU A 175 10.30 -5.73 4.11
CA GLU A 175 11.41 -4.81 3.90
C GLU A 175 11.23 -4.06 2.58
N ILE A 176 11.36 -2.74 2.64
CA ILE A 176 11.36 -1.86 1.48
C ILE A 176 12.60 -0.96 1.61
N HIS A 177 13.43 -0.94 0.56
CA HIS A 177 14.57 -0.02 0.55
C HIS A 177 14.08 1.44 0.55
N GLU A 178 14.74 2.32 1.30
CA GLU A 178 14.33 3.71 1.46
C GLU A 178 14.11 4.42 0.11
N ASP A 179 15.01 4.21 -0.87
CA ASP A 179 14.96 4.82 -2.20
C ASP A 179 14.14 4.03 -3.22
N ALA A 180 13.31 3.06 -2.83
CA ALA A 180 12.66 2.16 -3.79
C ALA A 180 11.68 2.88 -4.72
N PHE A 181 10.97 3.90 -4.22
CA PHE A 181 9.89 4.58 -4.97
C PHE A 181 10.16 6.05 -5.28
N TRP A 182 10.90 6.75 -4.41
CA TRP A 182 10.98 8.22 -4.46
C TRP A 182 11.51 8.79 -5.79
N ARG A 183 12.25 7.97 -6.57
CA ARG A 183 12.78 8.34 -7.89
C ARG A 183 11.85 8.05 -9.06
N LEU A 184 10.60 7.67 -8.80
CA LEU A 184 9.61 7.38 -9.84
C LEU A 184 8.82 8.66 -10.18
N PRO A 185 9.18 9.37 -11.28
CA PRO A 185 8.70 10.73 -11.51
C PRO A 185 7.22 10.83 -11.92
N GLN A 186 6.58 9.71 -12.22
CA GLN A 186 5.18 9.66 -12.63
C GLN A 186 4.33 8.72 -11.78
N LEU A 187 4.86 8.20 -10.66
CA LEU A 187 4.10 7.29 -9.82
C LEU A 187 2.95 8.03 -9.12
N GLN A 188 1.73 7.62 -9.43
CA GLN A 188 0.49 8.20 -8.93
C GLN A 188 -0.21 7.29 -7.92
N GLU A 189 -0.12 5.97 -8.09
CA GLU A 189 -0.83 5.02 -7.27
C GLU A 189 0.12 3.95 -6.72
N LEU A 190 0.15 3.82 -5.38
CA LEU A 190 0.95 2.84 -4.68
C LEU A 190 0.05 2.00 -3.77
N VAL A 191 -0.12 0.72 -4.13
CA VAL A 191 -0.94 -0.24 -3.38
C VAL A 191 -0.06 -1.35 -2.83
N LEU A 192 0.04 -1.39 -1.50
CA LEU A 192 0.84 -2.33 -0.71
C LEU A 192 -0.02 -3.04 0.34
N CYS A 193 -1.33 -3.09 0.13
CA CYS A 193 -2.31 -3.69 1.04
C CYS A 193 -2.00 -5.17 1.31
N ASP A 194 -2.33 -5.65 2.52
CA ASP A 194 -2.16 -7.04 2.94
C ASP A 194 -0.72 -7.55 2.80
N ASN A 195 0.17 -6.93 3.57
CA ASN A 195 1.59 -7.25 3.62
C ASN A 195 2.11 -7.31 5.08
N ARG A 196 3.41 -7.24 5.28
CA ARG A 196 4.05 -7.29 6.61
C ARG A 196 4.92 -6.06 6.89
N ILE A 197 4.60 -4.94 6.25
CA ILE A 197 5.40 -3.71 6.27
C ILE A 197 5.34 -3.09 7.66
N ARG A 198 6.52 -2.77 8.21
CA ARG A 198 6.65 -2.12 9.52
C ARG A 198 7.08 -0.67 9.44
N LYS A 199 7.62 -0.25 8.30
CA LYS A 199 8.09 1.12 8.06
C LYS A 199 7.88 1.48 6.59
N LEU A 200 7.30 2.67 6.35
CA LEU A 200 7.19 3.24 5.01
C LEU A 200 8.53 3.84 4.56
N PRO A 201 8.92 3.64 3.30
CA PRO A 201 10.09 4.30 2.72
C PRO A 201 9.80 5.76 2.36
N GLU A 202 10.74 6.44 1.70
CA GLU A 202 10.49 7.72 1.06
C GLU A 202 9.52 7.57 -0.11
N LEU A 203 8.58 8.51 -0.21
CA LEU A 203 7.49 8.49 -1.18
C LEU A 203 7.66 9.63 -2.18
N PRO A 204 7.37 9.40 -3.48
CA PRO A 204 7.42 10.46 -4.47
C PRO A 204 6.25 11.43 -4.30
N SER A 205 6.50 12.73 -4.56
CA SER A 205 5.50 13.80 -4.40
C SER A 205 4.33 13.74 -5.40
N THR A 206 4.45 12.89 -6.41
CA THR A 206 3.44 12.70 -7.47
C THR A 206 2.29 11.75 -7.09
N LEU A 207 2.35 11.14 -5.88
CA LEU A 207 1.32 10.21 -5.44
C LEU A 207 -0.03 10.92 -5.20
N THR A 208 -1.07 10.33 -5.78
CA THR A 208 -2.48 10.72 -5.58
C THR A 208 -3.24 9.71 -4.73
N PHE A 209 -2.78 8.45 -4.72
CA PHE A 209 -3.40 7.33 -4.02
C PHE A 209 -2.35 6.46 -3.33
N ILE A 210 -2.56 6.19 -2.04
CA ILE A 210 -1.74 5.29 -1.23
C ILE A 210 -2.67 4.36 -0.45
N ASP A 211 -2.48 3.04 -0.63
CA ASP A 211 -3.10 2.03 0.23
C ASP A 211 -2.02 1.13 0.84
N VAL A 212 -1.86 1.25 2.14
CA VAL A 212 -0.98 0.42 2.97
C VAL A 212 -1.75 -0.28 4.08
N SER A 213 -3.04 -0.49 3.86
CA SER A 213 -3.91 -1.20 4.79
C SER A 213 -3.45 -2.64 5.02
N LYS A 214 -3.88 -3.25 6.14
CA LYS A 214 -3.53 -4.62 6.54
C LYS A 214 -2.02 -4.88 6.52
N ASN A 215 -1.30 -4.03 7.25
CA ASN A 215 0.14 -4.12 7.44
C ASN A 215 0.50 -4.13 8.94
N ARG A 216 1.76 -3.83 9.27
CA ARG A 216 2.27 -3.84 10.64
C ARG A 216 2.90 -2.50 11.02
N LEU A 217 2.35 -1.40 10.45
CA LEU A 217 2.81 -0.05 10.75
C LEU A 217 2.44 0.31 12.19
N GLY A 218 3.42 0.57 13.03
CA GLY A 218 3.24 1.01 14.40
C GLY A 218 3.75 2.43 14.62
N HIS A 219 4.02 2.79 15.87
CA HIS A 219 4.45 4.12 16.31
C HIS A 219 5.56 4.77 15.45
N LYS A 220 6.53 3.97 15.00
CA LYS A 220 7.66 4.44 14.17
C LYS A 220 7.55 3.98 12.71
N GLY A 221 6.40 3.48 12.33
CA GLY A 221 6.17 2.93 10.99
C GLY A 221 6.04 4.00 9.91
N ILE A 222 5.59 5.19 10.31
CA ILE A 222 5.48 6.37 9.46
C ILE A 222 6.38 7.45 10.05
N ARG A 223 7.25 8.04 9.25
CA ARG A 223 8.12 9.14 9.69
C ARG A 223 7.29 10.39 9.95
N ASN A 224 7.76 11.23 10.87
CA ASN A 224 7.20 12.56 11.02
C ASN A 224 7.25 13.28 9.67
N GLU A 225 6.18 13.99 9.34
CA GLU A 225 6.05 14.74 8.10
C GLU A 225 6.11 13.88 6.81
N ALA A 226 5.91 12.55 6.89
CA ALA A 226 6.04 11.63 5.74
C ALA A 226 5.14 12.01 4.54
N PHE A 227 4.03 12.67 4.78
CA PHE A 227 3.06 13.08 3.76
C PHE A 227 3.07 14.58 3.47
N LYS A 228 3.94 15.37 4.11
CA LYS A 228 3.96 16.83 4.05
C LYS A 228 4.08 17.38 2.62
N ASP A 229 4.94 16.75 1.82
CA ASP A 229 5.26 17.21 0.46
C ASP A 229 4.43 16.51 -0.62
N LEU A 230 3.45 15.69 -0.23
CA LEU A 230 2.56 14.99 -1.16
C LEU A 230 1.35 15.87 -1.53
N HIS A 231 1.59 16.98 -2.20
CA HIS A 231 0.58 18.02 -2.48
C HIS A 231 -0.55 17.56 -3.42
N GLU A 232 -0.41 16.42 -4.07
CA GLU A 232 -1.41 15.83 -4.97
C GLU A 232 -2.15 14.64 -4.33
N LEU A 233 -1.80 14.25 -3.09
CA LEU A 233 -2.37 13.08 -2.43
C LEU A 233 -3.85 13.30 -2.08
N GLN A 234 -4.72 12.49 -2.67
CA GLN A 234 -6.17 12.54 -2.49
C GLN A 234 -6.70 11.44 -1.57
N HIS A 235 -6.12 10.25 -1.64
CA HIS A 235 -6.59 9.08 -0.90
C HIS A 235 -5.46 8.44 -0.12
N LEU A 236 -5.64 8.29 1.19
CA LEU A 236 -4.68 7.67 2.09
C LEU A 236 -5.37 6.61 2.95
N TYR A 237 -5.09 5.34 2.67
CA TYR A 237 -5.66 4.20 3.36
C TYR A 237 -4.59 3.47 4.17
N ILE A 238 -4.79 3.45 5.50
CA ILE A 238 -3.89 2.82 6.48
C ILE A 238 -4.70 1.96 7.48
N THR A 239 -5.80 1.42 7.02
CA THR A 239 -6.70 0.58 7.80
C THR A 239 -6.00 -0.70 8.27
N ASP A 240 -6.42 -1.28 9.39
CA ASP A 240 -5.88 -2.54 9.93
C ASP A 240 -4.35 -2.53 10.08
N ASN A 241 -3.85 -1.56 10.83
CA ASN A 241 -2.44 -1.44 11.21
C ASN A 241 -2.33 -1.30 12.74
N ASN A 242 -1.19 -0.83 13.24
CA ASN A 242 -0.97 -0.64 14.68
C ASN A 242 -0.51 0.78 15.01
N LEU A 243 -1.07 1.78 14.31
CA LEU A 243 -0.78 3.18 14.56
C LEU A 243 -1.38 3.61 15.88
N ASP A 244 -0.64 4.38 16.67
CA ASP A 244 -1.09 4.96 17.95
C ASP A 244 -1.42 6.45 17.83
N HIS A 245 -1.17 7.06 16.68
CA HIS A 245 -1.46 8.47 16.38
C HIS A 245 -1.80 8.66 14.91
N ILE A 246 -2.48 9.77 14.60
CA ILE A 246 -2.72 10.21 13.22
C ILE A 246 -1.43 10.81 12.67
N PRO A 247 -0.93 10.35 11.52
CA PRO A 247 0.30 10.88 10.94
C PRO A 247 0.10 12.34 10.45
N LEU A 248 0.84 13.27 11.04
CA LEU A 248 0.74 14.70 10.74
C LEU A 248 2.06 15.24 10.16
N PRO A 249 2.02 16.35 9.38
CA PRO A 249 0.82 17.02 8.84
C PRO A 249 0.20 16.24 7.68
N LEU A 250 -1.11 16.39 7.51
CA LEU A 250 -1.85 15.80 6.39
C LEU A 250 -1.92 16.80 5.22
N PRO A 251 -1.72 16.35 3.97
CA PRO A 251 -1.81 17.22 2.79
C PRO A 251 -3.18 17.90 2.65
N GLU A 252 -3.19 19.13 2.18
CA GLU A 252 -4.43 19.90 1.94
C GLU A 252 -5.30 19.30 0.81
N SER A 253 -4.68 18.58 -0.12
CA SER A 253 -5.32 17.90 -1.24
C SER A 253 -6.14 16.67 -0.83
N LEU A 254 -5.97 16.18 0.41
CA LEU A 254 -6.56 14.92 0.85
C LEU A 254 -8.10 15.00 0.85
N GLN A 255 -8.73 13.98 0.25
CA GLN A 255 -10.18 13.81 0.12
C GLN A 255 -10.70 12.68 1.01
N ALA A 256 -9.95 11.59 1.11
CA ALA A 256 -10.28 10.45 1.95
C ALA A 256 -9.09 10.02 2.82
N LEU A 257 -9.37 9.80 4.11
CA LEU A 257 -8.43 9.32 5.11
C LEU A 257 -9.04 8.15 5.87
N HIS A 258 -8.55 6.94 5.60
CA HIS A 258 -9.02 5.73 6.24
C HIS A 258 -7.99 5.20 7.23
N LEU A 259 -8.32 5.24 8.51
CA LEU A 259 -7.48 4.83 9.64
C LEU A 259 -8.18 3.81 10.55
N GLN A 260 -9.21 3.12 10.05
CA GLN A 260 -9.97 2.14 10.84
C GLN A 260 -9.06 1.07 11.42
N ASN A 261 -9.50 0.50 12.55
CA ASN A 261 -8.83 -0.65 13.17
C ASN A 261 -7.33 -0.43 13.41
N ASN A 262 -7.00 0.69 14.02
CA ASN A 262 -5.68 0.99 14.54
C ASN A 262 -5.75 1.12 16.07
N ASN A 263 -4.69 1.62 16.70
CA ASN A 263 -4.63 1.87 18.14
C ASN A 263 -4.52 3.38 18.46
N ILE A 264 -5.15 4.23 17.65
CA ILE A 264 -5.12 5.68 17.81
C ILE A 264 -5.94 6.05 19.05
N GLN A 265 -5.30 6.69 20.03
CA GLN A 265 -5.88 7.02 21.32
C GLN A 265 -6.31 8.47 21.42
N GLU A 266 -5.59 9.35 20.75
CA GLU A 266 -5.73 10.79 20.87
C GLU A 266 -5.73 11.49 19.53
N MET A 267 -6.41 12.63 19.50
CA MET A 267 -6.45 13.57 18.40
C MET A 267 -6.30 14.98 18.99
N TYR A 268 -5.59 15.84 18.32
CA TYR A 268 -5.39 17.23 18.75
C TYR A 268 -6.38 18.16 18.04
N GLU A 269 -6.66 19.32 18.63
CA GLU A 269 -7.58 20.30 18.05
C GLU A 269 -7.14 20.84 16.69
N ASP A 270 -5.83 20.81 16.42
CA ASP A 270 -5.20 21.23 15.15
C ASP A 270 -4.94 20.06 14.18
N THR A 271 -5.47 18.86 14.46
CA THR A 271 -5.28 17.68 13.61
C THR A 271 -5.78 17.90 12.18
N PHE A 272 -6.96 18.46 12.01
CA PHE A 272 -7.54 18.75 10.68
C PHE A 272 -7.71 20.24 10.43
N CYS A 273 -7.88 21.05 11.47
CA CYS A 273 -8.25 22.45 11.40
C CYS A 273 -7.12 23.38 11.83
N LYS A 274 -7.21 24.65 11.45
CA LYS A 274 -6.26 25.69 11.86
C LYS A 274 -6.89 26.48 13.03
N MET A 275 -6.48 26.21 14.26
CA MET A 275 -7.05 26.79 15.49
C MET A 275 -7.06 28.33 15.54
N LYS A 276 -6.13 28.97 14.82
CA LYS A 276 -6.02 30.45 14.78
C LYS A 276 -6.80 31.09 13.62
N ASP A 277 -7.40 30.26 12.74
CA ASP A 277 -8.13 30.72 11.57
C ASP A 277 -9.50 30.03 11.50
N PHE A 278 -10.49 30.64 12.11
CA PHE A 278 -11.87 30.14 12.11
C PHE A 278 -12.58 30.28 10.75
N THR A 279 -11.96 30.91 9.78
CA THR A 279 -12.48 30.99 8.41
C THR A 279 -11.94 29.85 7.53
N TYR A 280 -10.93 29.13 8.02
CA TYR A 280 -10.37 28.00 7.34
C TYR A 280 -11.38 26.86 7.22
N VAL A 281 -11.61 26.39 6.00
CA VAL A 281 -12.48 25.25 5.69
C VAL A 281 -11.72 24.27 4.80
N ARG A 282 -11.59 23.04 5.26
CA ARG A 282 -10.90 21.96 4.53
C ARG A 282 -11.91 21.21 3.64
N ARG A 283 -12.36 21.84 2.56
CA ARG A 283 -13.46 21.38 1.72
C ARG A 283 -13.25 20.05 1.03
N ALA A 284 -11.99 19.71 0.70
CA ALA A 284 -11.67 18.50 -0.03
C ALA A 284 -11.80 17.24 0.83
N LEU A 285 -11.53 17.32 2.15
CA LEU A 285 -11.49 16.17 3.04
C LEU A 285 -12.90 15.81 3.54
N GLU A 286 -13.57 14.94 2.81
CA GLU A 286 -14.96 14.57 3.04
C GLU A 286 -15.17 13.20 3.70
N ASP A 287 -14.19 12.30 3.57
CA ASP A 287 -14.30 10.92 4.07
C ASP A 287 -13.17 10.60 5.05
N ILE A 288 -13.46 10.70 6.35
CA ILE A 288 -12.54 10.36 7.43
C ILE A 288 -13.11 9.20 8.23
N ARG A 289 -12.40 8.09 8.25
CA ARG A 289 -12.78 6.88 8.97
C ARG A 289 -11.78 6.59 10.09
N LEU A 290 -12.26 6.66 11.33
CA LEU A 290 -11.51 6.41 12.57
C LEU A 290 -12.13 5.29 13.40
N ASP A 291 -13.16 4.62 12.89
CA ASP A 291 -13.84 3.53 13.56
C ASP A 291 -12.90 2.35 13.88
N GLY A 292 -13.14 1.65 14.98
CA GLY A 292 -12.25 0.59 15.46
C GLY A 292 -10.96 1.09 16.15
N ASN A 293 -10.85 2.40 16.45
CA ASN A 293 -9.80 2.96 17.29
C ASN A 293 -10.32 3.25 18.71
N PRO A 294 -9.45 3.25 19.75
CA PRO A 294 -9.85 3.62 21.11
C PRO A 294 -10.09 5.14 21.30
N ILE A 295 -9.95 5.93 20.24
CA ILE A 295 -10.14 7.38 20.26
C ILE A 295 -11.59 7.75 20.57
N ASN A 296 -11.78 8.80 21.39
CA ASN A 296 -13.08 9.42 21.64
C ASN A 296 -13.16 10.79 20.94
N LEU A 297 -13.94 10.86 19.87
CA LEU A 297 -14.07 12.07 19.06
C LEU A 297 -14.75 13.22 19.81
N SER A 298 -15.57 12.94 20.83
CA SER A 298 -16.26 14.00 21.58
C SER A 298 -15.32 14.84 22.46
N ARG A 299 -14.09 14.39 22.68
CA ARG A 299 -13.09 15.12 23.49
C ARG A 299 -12.46 16.31 22.76
N THR A 300 -12.46 16.28 21.43
CA THR A 300 -11.79 17.30 20.59
C THR A 300 -12.71 17.83 19.49
N PRO A 301 -13.88 18.43 19.83
CA PRO A 301 -14.86 18.87 18.84
C PRO A 301 -14.32 19.93 17.88
N TYR A 302 -13.34 20.72 18.30
CA TYR A 302 -12.72 21.74 17.45
C TYR A 302 -11.84 21.17 16.36
N ALA A 303 -11.37 19.92 16.50
CA ALA A 303 -10.50 19.30 15.52
C ALA A 303 -11.15 19.08 14.13
N TYR A 304 -12.48 19.08 14.07
CA TYR A 304 -13.22 18.80 12.84
C TYR A 304 -14.25 19.88 12.45
N MET A 305 -14.23 21.04 13.12
CA MET A 305 -15.12 22.18 12.78
C MET A 305 -14.95 22.69 11.35
N CYS A 306 -13.75 22.57 10.81
CA CYS A 306 -13.42 23.03 9.46
C CYS A 306 -13.76 22.02 8.36
N LEU A 307 -14.24 20.83 8.74
CA LEU A 307 -14.53 19.75 7.80
C LEU A 307 -15.96 19.86 7.27
N PRO A 308 -16.21 19.46 6.01
CA PRO A 308 -17.55 19.41 5.44
C PRO A 308 -18.43 18.31 6.05
N ARG A 309 -17.82 17.26 6.58
CA ARG A 309 -18.48 16.11 7.23
C ARG A 309 -17.74 15.69 8.49
N LEU A 310 -18.47 15.18 9.46
CA LEU A 310 -17.89 14.65 10.69
C LEU A 310 -17.13 13.35 10.40
N PRO A 311 -15.99 13.14 11.05
CA PRO A 311 -15.31 11.85 11.00
C PRO A 311 -16.19 10.72 11.53
N VAL A 312 -16.09 9.54 10.93
CA VAL A 312 -16.73 8.31 11.44
C VAL A 312 -15.83 7.70 12.50
N GLY A 313 -16.37 7.45 13.70
CA GLY A 313 -15.62 6.87 14.82
C GLY A 313 -16.43 6.92 16.12
N ASN A 314 -15.81 6.54 17.24
CA ASN A 314 -16.44 6.49 18.55
C ASN A 314 -16.67 7.90 19.12
N LEU A 315 -17.88 8.16 19.60
CA LEU A 315 -18.28 9.44 20.21
C LEU A 315 -18.33 9.38 21.75
N ILE A 316 -18.13 8.20 22.33
CA ILE A 316 -18.29 7.98 23.79
C ILE A 316 -17.09 7.19 24.32
#